data_8adb829e3fff30f6aa5d5b0a2968ea34
#
_entry.id   8adb829e3fff30f6aa5d5b0a2968ea34
#
_cell.length_a   1.000
_cell.length_b   1.000
_cell.length_c   1.000
_cell.angle_alpha   90.00
_cell.angle_beta   90.00
_cell.angle_gamma   90.00
#
_symmetry.space_group_name_H-M   'P 1'
#
loop_
_entity.id
_entity.type
_entity.pdbx_description
1 polymer ?
#
loop_
_entity_poly.entity_id
_entity_poly.type
_entity_poly.pdbx_seq_one_letter_code
_entity_poly.pdbx_strand_id
1 'polypeptide(L)'
;MKATSRYLLLCILLAAGTTLYAQVDTTHRTQRDTTRSVSDTSLLPVDSLNGRHKVAIFLPLYLDSAFDASNNYRYDKNFPKFINPGLEFYEGVQLALDSLQKENARLDVHIYDTRSATQPVAQVLQSPEFKGTELIIGHVVPGEMQQMASVAAQLNIPFINVNFPNDGGITNNPEFVILNSTLRTHCEGLYRFIQRNYPTKPVVLFRKKGTQEDRLKAYFDDITKTTNSVPLKIKYVTLDDAFDATALTSSLDSSTQTICIAGSLDENFARMLCQSLASVNQTYTTLIVGMPTWDNIDFTRPEFKGEEIVYSTPFYINPADNLVKSIQQYFKTKFYSRPSDMVYRGYETVYRFSKQLLHIGGGGKGLNGSLGEKKFKVFTDFDIEPVFLNRQNMTLDYFENKKLYFIKKLDGNVTGVY
;
A
#
# COMPACT_ATOMS: atom_id res chain seq x y z
N MET A 1 16.28 -27.61 10.70
CA MET A 1 16.41 -26.80 11.94
C MET A 1 16.00 -25.32 11.79
N LYS A 2 15.98 -24.72 10.59
CA LYS A 2 15.67 -23.27 10.42
C LYS A 2 14.16 -22.93 10.37
N ALA A 3 13.29 -23.89 10.11
CA ALA A 3 11.85 -23.68 10.02
C ALA A 3 11.13 -23.75 11.38
N THR A 4 11.57 -24.62 12.25
CA THR A 4 10.96 -24.88 13.57
C THR A 4 10.99 -23.67 14.52
N SER A 5 11.99 -22.79 14.38
CA SER A 5 12.11 -21.57 15.21
C SER A 5 11.05 -20.50 14.88
N ARG A 6 10.64 -20.40 13.62
CA ARG A 6 9.56 -19.45 13.22
C ARG A 6 8.21 -19.82 13.83
N TYR A 7 7.91 -21.11 13.86
CA TYR A 7 6.62 -21.59 14.35
C TYR A 7 6.49 -21.51 15.87
N LEU A 8 7.59 -21.75 16.59
CA LEU A 8 7.59 -21.62 18.04
C LEU A 8 7.35 -20.17 18.48
N LEU A 9 7.86 -19.19 17.73
CA LEU A 9 7.67 -17.77 18.03
C LEU A 9 6.26 -17.28 17.69
N LEU A 10 5.66 -17.81 16.62
CA LEU A 10 4.26 -17.52 16.28
C LEU A 10 3.31 -18.02 17.37
N CYS A 11 3.53 -19.23 17.88
CA CYS A 11 2.76 -19.78 19.01
C CYS A 11 2.98 -18.98 20.29
N ILE A 12 4.20 -18.49 20.56
CA ILE A 12 4.51 -17.68 21.75
C ILE A 12 3.89 -16.27 21.64
N LEU A 13 3.90 -15.66 20.46
CA LEU A 13 3.28 -14.35 20.23
C LEU A 13 1.75 -14.42 20.33
N LEU A 14 1.12 -15.47 19.83
CA LEU A 14 -0.32 -15.68 19.94
C LEU A 14 -0.75 -16.07 21.38
N ALA A 15 0.08 -16.80 22.11
CA ALA A 15 -0.17 -17.12 23.53
C ALA A 15 0.03 -15.92 24.46
N ALA A 16 0.97 -15.00 24.15
CA ALA A 16 1.19 -13.77 24.92
C ALA A 16 0.06 -12.75 24.73
N GLY A 17 -0.65 -12.78 23.60
CA GLY A 17 -1.79 -11.90 23.34
C GLY A 17 -3.04 -12.21 24.17
N THR A 18 -3.15 -13.39 24.76
CA THR A 18 -4.34 -13.82 25.54
C THR A 18 -4.25 -13.62 27.06
N THR A 19 -3.12 -13.15 27.60
CA THR A 19 -2.90 -13.06 29.05
C THR A 19 -2.89 -11.62 29.62
N LEU A 20 -3.26 -10.60 28.86
CA LEU A 20 -3.43 -9.24 29.39
C LEU A 20 -4.87 -8.97 29.85
N TYR A 21 -5.39 -9.75 30.80
CA TYR A 21 -6.47 -9.32 31.65
C TYR A 21 -5.88 -8.57 32.86
N ALA A 22 -6.11 -7.26 32.89
CA ALA A 22 -5.73 -6.42 34.00
C ALA A 22 -6.43 -6.86 35.28
N GLN A 23 -5.67 -7.04 36.36
CA GLN A 23 -6.19 -7.20 37.71
C GLN A 23 -6.95 -5.92 38.10
N VAL A 24 -8.20 -6.12 38.47
CA VAL A 24 -9.01 -5.09 39.15
C VAL A 24 -8.63 -5.08 40.63
N ASP A 25 -8.05 -4.00 41.07
CA ASP A 25 -7.81 -3.77 42.50
C ASP A 25 -9.04 -3.10 43.12
N THR A 26 -9.70 -3.85 44.02
CA THR A 26 -10.87 -3.37 44.75
C THR A 26 -10.44 -2.85 46.11
N THR A 27 -10.51 -1.54 46.31
CA THR A 27 -10.60 -0.96 47.67
C THR A 27 -11.54 0.23 47.76
N HIS A 28 -12.64 -0.06 48.39
CA HIS A 28 -13.54 0.70 49.31
C HIS A 28 -13.66 2.24 49.29
N ARG A 29 -14.90 2.65 48.99
CA ARG A 29 -15.84 3.39 49.82
C ARG A 29 -15.57 4.88 50.17
N THR A 30 -16.44 5.78 49.77
CA THR A 30 -17.47 6.41 50.65
C THR A 30 -18.48 7.24 49.85
N GLN A 31 -19.77 7.02 50.19
CA GLN A 31 -20.94 7.75 49.73
C GLN A 31 -20.93 9.21 50.20
N ARG A 32 -21.37 10.14 49.36
CA ARG A 32 -22.12 11.31 49.77
C ARG A 32 -23.11 11.73 48.68
N ASP A 33 -24.38 11.62 49.01
CA ASP A 33 -25.51 12.16 48.26
C ASP A 33 -25.42 13.69 48.15
N THR A 34 -25.72 14.19 46.96
CA THR A 34 -26.49 15.42 46.77
C THR A 34 -27.10 15.46 45.38
N THR A 35 -28.41 15.43 45.36
CA THR A 35 -29.32 15.70 44.26
C THR A 35 -29.05 17.06 43.61
N ARG A 36 -28.86 17.07 42.28
CA ARG A 36 -29.16 18.23 41.45
C ARG A 36 -29.56 17.84 40.02
N SER A 37 -30.61 18.43 39.58
CA SER A 37 -31.44 18.36 38.38
C SER A 37 -30.77 18.11 37.07
N VAL A 38 -31.55 17.32 36.28
CA VAL A 38 -31.43 16.99 34.86
C VAL A 38 -31.36 18.25 33.99
N SER A 39 -30.34 18.34 33.16
CA SER A 39 -30.38 19.09 31.89
C SER A 39 -29.45 18.42 30.87
N ASP A 40 -30.05 18.06 29.74
CA ASP A 40 -29.50 17.67 28.45
C ASP A 40 -28.02 17.25 28.41
N THR A 41 -27.79 15.95 28.48
CA THR A 41 -26.49 15.37 28.17
C THR A 41 -26.55 14.82 26.76
N SER A 42 -26.03 15.58 25.79
CA SER A 42 -25.60 15.05 24.50
C SER A 42 -24.68 13.87 24.76
N LEU A 43 -25.04 12.72 24.22
CA LEU A 43 -24.31 11.45 24.34
C LEU A 43 -22.88 11.61 23.76
N LEU A 44 -21.92 11.92 24.61
CA LEU A 44 -20.52 11.74 24.30
C LEU A 44 -20.20 10.24 24.35
N PRO A 45 -19.37 9.70 23.43
CA PRO A 45 -19.00 8.30 23.47
C PRO A 45 -18.30 7.96 24.80
N VAL A 46 -18.71 6.86 25.44
CA VAL A 46 -18.26 6.43 26.77
C VAL A 46 -16.75 6.14 26.85
N ASP A 47 -16.05 5.96 25.73
CA ASP A 47 -14.62 5.63 25.67
C ASP A 47 -13.66 6.83 25.69
N SER A 48 -14.14 8.06 25.58
CA SER A 48 -13.30 9.26 25.66
C SER A 48 -12.72 9.52 27.06
N LEU A 49 -13.14 8.73 28.06
CA LEU A 49 -12.72 8.89 29.46
C LEU A 49 -11.32 8.35 29.77
N ASN A 50 -10.74 7.49 28.92
CA ASN A 50 -9.41 6.91 29.17
C ASN A 50 -8.25 7.61 28.46
N GLY A 51 -8.50 8.62 27.64
CA GLY A 51 -7.45 9.38 26.94
C GLY A 51 -6.56 8.54 26.01
N ARG A 52 -7.07 7.39 25.54
CA ARG A 52 -6.43 6.54 24.52
C ARG A 52 -7.17 6.67 23.20
N HIS A 53 -6.42 6.75 22.11
CA HIS A 53 -6.97 6.77 20.75
C HIS A 53 -7.16 5.36 20.21
N LYS A 54 -8.35 5.06 19.71
CA LYS A 54 -8.70 3.73 19.24
C LYS A 54 -8.43 3.56 17.76
N VAL A 55 -7.62 2.54 17.42
CA VAL A 55 -7.22 2.19 16.06
C VAL A 55 -7.65 0.77 15.74
N ALA A 56 -8.37 0.59 14.63
CA ALA A 56 -8.75 -0.72 14.11
C ALA A 56 -7.87 -1.08 12.89
N ILE A 57 -7.21 -2.24 12.95
CA ILE A 57 -6.33 -2.73 11.87
C ILE A 57 -6.91 -4.03 11.33
N PHE A 58 -7.18 -4.07 10.03
CA PHE A 58 -7.77 -5.22 9.33
C PHE A 58 -6.75 -5.89 8.42
N LEU A 59 -6.49 -7.18 8.61
CA LEU A 59 -5.44 -7.93 7.93
C LEU A 59 -5.92 -9.33 7.52
N PRO A 60 -5.50 -9.89 6.37
CA PRO A 60 -5.81 -11.26 5.96
C PRO A 60 -4.87 -12.26 6.65
N LEU A 61 -5.09 -12.56 7.94
CA LEU A 61 -4.23 -13.43 8.74
C LEU A 61 -4.53 -14.92 8.53
N TYR A 62 -5.75 -15.27 8.09
CA TYR A 62 -6.17 -16.66 7.85
C TYR A 62 -6.04 -17.57 9.08
N LEU A 63 -6.31 -17.06 10.28
CA LEU A 63 -6.14 -17.82 11.52
C LEU A 63 -6.97 -19.10 11.54
N ASP A 64 -8.25 -19.02 11.12
CA ASP A 64 -9.15 -20.18 11.06
C ASP A 64 -8.72 -21.23 10.02
N SER A 65 -7.91 -20.84 9.03
CA SER A 65 -7.32 -21.75 8.05
C SER A 65 -6.00 -22.32 8.52
N ALA A 66 -5.22 -21.55 9.29
CA ALA A 66 -3.90 -21.93 9.76
C ALA A 66 -3.95 -22.86 10.98
N PHE A 67 -4.99 -22.74 11.83
CA PHE A 67 -5.14 -23.48 13.07
C PHE A 67 -6.46 -24.25 13.10
N ASP A 68 -6.47 -25.37 13.83
CA ASP A 68 -7.70 -26.11 14.11
C ASP A 68 -8.40 -25.60 15.39
N ALA A 69 -9.55 -26.18 15.76
CA ALA A 69 -10.31 -25.80 16.94
C ALA A 69 -9.53 -26.00 18.28
N SER A 70 -8.47 -26.77 18.26
CA SER A 70 -7.57 -27.01 19.39
C SER A 70 -6.31 -26.15 19.34
N ASN A 71 -6.27 -25.15 18.44
CA ASN A 71 -5.13 -24.28 18.18
C ASN A 71 -3.86 -25.01 17.68
N ASN A 72 -4.00 -26.19 17.07
CA ASN A 72 -2.88 -26.86 16.43
C ASN A 72 -2.72 -26.31 15.00
N TYR A 73 -1.46 -26.07 14.61
CA TYR A 73 -1.14 -25.66 13.27
C TYR A 73 -1.40 -26.79 12.25
N ARG A 74 -2.16 -26.49 11.18
CA ARG A 74 -2.68 -27.50 10.23
C ARG A 74 -1.69 -27.94 9.16
N TYR A 75 -0.65 -27.18 8.89
CA TYR A 75 0.23 -27.36 7.71
C TYR A 75 1.59 -28.00 8.04
N ASP A 76 1.76 -28.54 9.24
CA ASP A 76 2.97 -29.22 9.73
C ASP A 76 4.24 -28.39 9.46
N LYS A 77 5.13 -28.86 8.57
CA LYS A 77 6.39 -28.17 8.22
C LYS A 77 6.26 -27.17 7.06
N ASN A 78 5.14 -27.18 6.35
CA ASN A 78 4.90 -26.35 5.20
C ASN A 78 4.17 -25.07 5.60
N PHE A 79 4.66 -23.90 5.18
CA PHE A 79 3.97 -22.64 5.40
C PHE A 79 3.25 -22.21 4.11
N PRO A 80 1.91 -22.06 4.12
CA PRO A 80 1.16 -21.66 2.94
C PRO A 80 1.50 -20.21 2.52
N LYS A 81 1.92 -20.02 1.28
CA LYS A 81 2.33 -18.72 0.76
C LYS A 81 1.23 -17.66 0.76
N PHE A 82 -0.05 -18.07 0.72
CA PHE A 82 -1.17 -17.13 0.71
C PHE A 82 -1.32 -16.36 2.04
N ILE A 83 -0.77 -16.89 3.14
CA ILE A 83 -0.78 -16.22 4.46
C ILE A 83 0.29 -15.11 4.54
N ASN A 84 1.39 -15.24 3.78
CA ASN A 84 2.54 -14.35 3.90
C ASN A 84 2.20 -12.86 3.85
N PRO A 85 1.41 -12.33 2.88
CA PRO A 85 1.21 -10.89 2.79
C PRO A 85 0.59 -10.28 4.06
N GLY A 86 -0.42 -10.97 4.65
CA GLY A 86 -1.05 -10.52 5.88
C GLY A 86 -0.14 -10.68 7.10
N LEU A 87 0.56 -11.82 7.20
CA LEU A 87 1.49 -12.09 8.30
C LEU A 87 2.68 -11.12 8.30
N GLU A 88 3.30 -10.91 7.15
CA GLU A 88 4.45 -10.01 7.02
C GLU A 88 4.07 -8.55 7.31
N PHE A 89 2.88 -8.13 6.87
CA PHE A 89 2.34 -6.83 7.27
C PHE A 89 2.13 -6.76 8.78
N TYR A 90 1.57 -7.81 9.41
CA TYR A 90 1.39 -7.90 10.86
C TYR A 90 2.73 -7.83 11.62
N GLU A 91 3.79 -8.47 11.14
CA GLU A 91 5.13 -8.34 11.74
C GLU A 91 5.59 -6.87 11.77
N GLY A 92 5.31 -6.12 10.69
CA GLY A 92 5.55 -4.68 10.63
C GLY A 92 4.70 -3.89 11.62
N VAL A 93 3.41 -4.23 11.75
CA VAL A 93 2.49 -3.64 12.75
C VAL A 93 3.05 -3.80 14.15
N GLN A 94 3.49 -5.02 14.52
CA GLN A 94 4.06 -5.28 15.86
C GLN A 94 5.28 -4.40 16.15
N LEU A 95 6.20 -4.28 15.19
CA LEU A 95 7.38 -3.42 15.35
C LEU A 95 7.00 -1.94 15.51
N ALA A 96 5.95 -1.48 14.81
CA ALA A 96 5.44 -0.12 14.94
C ALA A 96 4.83 0.12 16.32
N LEU A 97 4.04 -0.84 16.82
CA LEU A 97 3.43 -0.77 18.15
C LEU A 97 4.49 -0.77 19.26
N ASP A 98 5.54 -1.59 19.13
CA ASP A 98 6.69 -1.59 20.06
C ASP A 98 7.39 -0.21 20.08
N SER A 99 7.52 0.43 18.93
CA SER A 99 8.13 1.76 18.82
C SER A 99 7.23 2.82 19.45
N LEU A 100 5.94 2.80 19.17
CA LEU A 100 4.94 3.70 19.72
C LEU A 100 4.80 3.55 21.25
N GLN A 101 4.88 2.31 21.76
CA GLN A 101 4.86 2.02 23.19
C GLN A 101 6.08 2.63 23.91
N LYS A 102 7.27 2.53 23.33
CA LYS A 102 8.49 3.16 23.88
C LYS A 102 8.39 4.69 23.93
N GLU A 103 7.58 5.28 23.06
CA GLU A 103 7.29 6.70 23.05
C GLU A 103 6.10 7.08 23.96
N ASN A 104 5.57 6.13 24.73
CA ASN A 104 4.40 6.31 25.60
C ASN A 104 3.13 6.77 24.84
N ALA A 105 2.97 6.32 23.59
CA ALA A 105 1.78 6.58 22.77
C ALA A 105 0.52 5.97 23.43
N ARG A 106 -0.50 6.79 23.67
CA ARG A 106 -1.75 6.36 24.30
C ARG A 106 -2.71 5.85 23.22
N LEU A 107 -2.54 4.58 22.84
CA LEU A 107 -3.35 3.90 21.83
C LEU A 107 -4.08 2.71 22.45
N ASP A 108 -5.27 2.44 21.89
CA ASP A 108 -6.06 1.22 22.04
C ASP A 108 -6.18 0.58 20.65
N VAL A 109 -5.40 -0.47 20.38
CA VAL A 109 -5.25 -1.03 19.04
C VAL A 109 -5.91 -2.40 18.96
N HIS A 110 -6.88 -2.53 18.07
CA HIS A 110 -7.59 -3.76 17.77
C HIS A 110 -7.18 -4.28 16.40
N ILE A 111 -6.77 -5.55 16.34
CA ILE A 111 -6.34 -6.20 15.09
C ILE A 111 -7.35 -7.30 14.75
N TYR A 112 -7.91 -7.23 13.55
CA TYR A 112 -8.95 -8.12 13.06
C TYR A 112 -8.48 -8.92 11.85
N ASP A 113 -8.77 -10.23 11.85
CA ASP A 113 -8.53 -11.10 10.70
C ASP A 113 -9.66 -10.99 9.69
N THR A 114 -9.40 -10.42 8.52
CA THR A 114 -10.41 -10.30 7.46
C THR A 114 -10.82 -11.65 6.85
N ARG A 115 -10.11 -12.72 7.19
CA ARG A 115 -10.38 -14.10 6.74
C ARG A 115 -11.00 -14.97 7.81
N SER A 116 -11.42 -14.38 8.93
CA SER A 116 -12.14 -15.12 9.96
C SER A 116 -13.54 -15.53 9.49
N ALA A 117 -13.84 -16.80 9.62
CA ALA A 117 -15.17 -17.34 9.39
C ALA A 117 -16.11 -17.07 10.57
N THR A 118 -15.56 -16.95 11.78
CA THR A 118 -16.31 -16.75 13.03
C THR A 118 -16.60 -15.29 13.30
N GLN A 119 -15.75 -14.36 12.77
CA GLN A 119 -15.90 -12.91 12.91
C GLN A 119 -15.74 -12.22 11.55
N PRO A 120 -16.71 -12.33 10.63
CA PRO A 120 -16.68 -11.64 9.35
C PRO A 120 -16.55 -10.11 9.53
N VAL A 121 -15.88 -9.44 8.59
CA VAL A 121 -15.66 -7.99 8.61
C VAL A 121 -16.96 -7.21 8.89
N ALA A 122 -18.06 -7.56 8.22
CA ALA A 122 -19.34 -6.89 8.41
C ALA A 122 -19.86 -6.97 9.86
N GLN A 123 -19.59 -8.10 10.54
CA GLN A 123 -19.98 -8.28 11.95
C GLN A 123 -19.07 -7.47 12.87
N VAL A 124 -17.75 -7.47 12.61
CA VAL A 124 -16.77 -6.66 13.37
C VAL A 124 -17.12 -5.18 13.31
N LEU A 125 -17.42 -4.65 12.12
CA LEU A 125 -17.75 -3.24 11.91
C LEU A 125 -19.03 -2.78 12.64
N GLN A 126 -19.90 -3.72 13.04
CA GLN A 126 -21.14 -3.47 13.80
C GLN A 126 -21.00 -3.83 15.28
N SER A 127 -19.86 -4.38 15.70
CA SER A 127 -19.68 -4.86 17.06
C SER A 127 -19.51 -3.73 18.08
N PRO A 128 -19.85 -3.98 19.37
CA PRO A 128 -19.59 -3.03 20.44
C PRO A 128 -18.10 -2.68 20.57
N GLU A 129 -17.24 -3.64 20.29
CA GLU A 129 -15.77 -3.49 20.36
C GLU A 129 -15.25 -2.53 19.28
N PHE A 130 -15.95 -2.36 18.18
CA PHE A 130 -15.59 -1.40 17.13
C PHE A 130 -15.99 0.05 17.45
N LYS A 131 -16.92 0.25 18.40
CA LYS A 131 -17.37 1.58 18.80
C LYS A 131 -16.21 2.41 19.35
N GLY A 132 -16.20 3.69 19.02
CA GLY A 132 -15.15 4.62 19.44
C GLY A 132 -13.86 4.51 18.60
N THR A 133 -13.82 3.69 17.55
CA THR A 133 -12.71 3.67 16.58
C THR A 133 -12.56 5.06 15.94
N GLU A 134 -11.33 5.54 15.89
CA GLU A 134 -10.97 6.85 15.35
C GLU A 134 -10.14 6.77 14.06
N LEU A 135 -9.60 5.59 13.75
CA LEU A 135 -8.79 5.33 12.57
C LEU A 135 -8.95 3.86 12.15
N ILE A 136 -9.20 3.63 10.86
CA ILE A 136 -9.18 2.31 10.24
C ILE A 136 -7.96 2.19 9.34
N ILE A 137 -7.18 1.11 9.49
CA ILE A 137 -6.07 0.74 8.60
C ILE A 137 -6.39 -0.63 8.02
N GLY A 138 -6.39 -0.78 6.69
CA GLY A 138 -6.79 -2.01 6.04
C GLY A 138 -5.84 -2.51 4.96
N HIS A 139 -5.36 -3.75 5.12
CA HIS A 139 -4.81 -4.57 4.06
C HIS A 139 -5.93 -5.49 3.56
N VAL A 140 -6.65 -5.08 2.52
CA VAL A 140 -8.00 -5.57 2.19
C VAL A 140 -8.16 -5.96 0.73
N VAL A 141 -9.24 -6.66 0.43
CA VAL A 141 -9.73 -6.91 -0.94
C VAL A 141 -10.95 -6.03 -1.25
N PRO A 142 -11.38 -5.91 -2.53
CA PRO A 142 -12.40 -4.95 -2.95
C PRO A 142 -13.69 -4.94 -2.13
N GLY A 143 -14.25 -6.14 -1.85
CA GLY A 143 -15.51 -6.24 -1.09
C GLY A 143 -15.39 -5.76 0.36
N GLU A 144 -14.27 -6.04 1.02
CA GLU A 144 -13.96 -5.57 2.38
C GLU A 144 -13.72 -4.06 2.38
N MET A 145 -13.00 -3.57 1.37
CA MET A 145 -12.70 -2.15 1.21
C MET A 145 -13.98 -1.32 1.11
N GLN A 146 -14.97 -1.76 0.33
CA GLN A 146 -16.26 -1.06 0.21
C GLN A 146 -17.01 -1.00 1.54
N GLN A 147 -17.03 -2.11 2.31
CA GLN A 147 -17.66 -2.15 3.64
C GLN A 147 -17.01 -1.17 4.61
N MET A 148 -15.66 -1.20 4.69
CA MET A 148 -14.91 -0.29 5.57
C MET A 148 -15.06 1.16 5.16
N ALA A 149 -15.00 1.47 3.87
CA ALA A 149 -15.18 2.82 3.36
C ALA A 149 -16.57 3.37 3.67
N SER A 150 -17.63 2.53 3.54
CA SER A 150 -18.98 2.93 3.89
C SER A 150 -19.11 3.28 5.38
N VAL A 151 -18.54 2.45 6.26
CA VAL A 151 -18.58 2.70 7.72
C VAL A 151 -17.72 3.91 8.08
N ALA A 152 -16.55 4.07 7.47
CA ALA A 152 -15.68 5.22 7.64
C ALA A 152 -16.41 6.54 7.35
N ALA A 153 -17.13 6.60 6.20
CA ALA A 153 -17.94 7.75 5.83
C ALA A 153 -19.07 8.02 6.84
N GLN A 154 -19.77 6.97 7.31
CA GLN A 154 -20.87 7.11 8.27
C GLN A 154 -20.38 7.64 9.63
N LEU A 155 -19.19 7.21 10.07
CA LEU A 155 -18.62 7.59 11.35
C LEU A 155 -17.74 8.86 11.28
N ASN A 156 -17.46 9.37 10.07
CA ASN A 156 -16.50 10.45 9.79
C ASN A 156 -15.12 10.17 10.39
N ILE A 157 -14.60 8.98 10.13
CA ILE A 157 -13.27 8.54 10.54
C ILE A 157 -12.44 8.10 9.33
N PRO A 158 -11.13 8.37 9.28
CA PRO A 158 -10.31 8.01 8.14
C PRO A 158 -10.14 6.49 8.00
N PHE A 159 -10.24 6.02 6.76
CA PHE A 159 -9.90 4.66 6.36
C PHE A 159 -8.71 4.66 5.41
N ILE A 160 -7.60 4.11 5.87
CA ILE A 160 -6.35 4.01 5.13
C ILE A 160 -6.28 2.64 4.43
N ASN A 161 -6.52 2.63 3.11
CA ASN A 161 -6.31 1.46 2.27
C ASN A 161 -4.83 1.35 1.89
N VAL A 162 -4.16 0.30 2.36
CA VAL A 162 -2.70 0.15 2.27
C VAL A 162 -2.27 -0.50 0.96
N ASN A 163 -3.05 -1.44 0.44
CA ASN A 163 -2.59 -2.37 -0.60
C ASN A 163 -3.33 -2.28 -1.93
N PHE A 164 -4.63 -1.96 -1.93
CA PHE A 164 -5.44 -2.05 -3.14
C PHE A 164 -5.26 -0.81 -4.03
N PRO A 165 -4.76 -0.96 -5.28
CA PRO A 165 -4.30 0.16 -6.10
C PRO A 165 -5.40 0.79 -6.98
N ASN A 166 -6.63 0.88 -6.46
CA ASN A 166 -7.72 1.63 -7.09
C ASN A 166 -8.83 1.96 -6.08
N ASP A 167 -9.79 2.77 -6.51
CA ASP A 167 -10.92 3.21 -5.70
C ASP A 167 -12.00 2.14 -5.47
N GLY A 168 -11.98 1.05 -6.26
CA GLY A 168 -13.01 -0.02 -6.16
C GLY A 168 -14.42 0.46 -6.45
N GLY A 169 -14.60 1.60 -7.09
CA GLY A 169 -15.88 2.25 -7.33
C GLY A 169 -16.41 3.05 -6.13
N ILE A 170 -15.58 3.28 -5.10
CA ILE A 170 -15.90 4.19 -4.00
C ILE A 170 -15.79 5.62 -4.51
N THR A 171 -16.84 6.39 -4.34
CA THR A 171 -16.92 7.79 -4.74
C THR A 171 -17.52 8.64 -3.64
N ASN A 172 -17.24 9.95 -3.66
CA ASN A 172 -17.77 10.93 -2.71
C ASN A 172 -17.54 10.53 -1.24
N ASN A 173 -16.33 10.06 -0.94
CA ASN A 173 -15.96 9.59 0.38
C ASN A 173 -14.65 10.25 0.85
N PRO A 174 -14.72 11.41 1.50
CA PRO A 174 -13.55 12.15 1.97
C PRO A 174 -12.76 11.43 3.09
N GLU A 175 -13.30 10.36 3.66
CA GLU A 175 -12.62 9.56 4.68
C GLU A 175 -11.79 8.43 4.08
N PHE A 176 -11.90 8.18 2.77
CA PHE A 176 -11.17 7.11 2.10
C PHE A 176 -9.80 7.59 1.58
N VAL A 177 -8.74 6.86 1.94
CA VAL A 177 -7.35 7.19 1.59
C VAL A 177 -6.69 6.00 0.91
N ILE A 178 -6.17 6.19 -0.29
CA ILE A 178 -5.45 5.19 -1.08
C ILE A 178 -3.93 5.45 -0.98
N LEU A 179 -3.19 4.53 -0.36
CA LEU A 179 -1.71 4.64 -0.29
C LEU A 179 -0.99 4.01 -1.47
N ASN A 180 -1.52 2.91 -2.00
CA ASN A 180 -1.00 2.29 -3.21
C ASN A 180 -1.61 2.99 -4.44
N SER A 181 -0.88 3.92 -5.01
CA SER A 181 -1.34 4.84 -6.06
C SER A 181 -2.09 4.13 -7.20
N THR A 182 -3.12 4.78 -7.73
CA THR A 182 -3.93 4.23 -8.82
C THR A 182 -3.15 4.15 -10.14
N LEU A 183 -3.62 3.30 -11.04
CA LEU A 183 -3.02 3.15 -12.38
C LEU A 183 -3.00 4.49 -13.14
N ARG A 184 -4.03 5.34 -12.98
CA ARG A 184 -4.05 6.68 -13.56
C ARG A 184 -2.88 7.53 -13.05
N THR A 185 -2.63 7.53 -11.75
CA THR A 185 -1.51 8.26 -11.14
C THR A 185 -0.17 7.74 -11.66
N HIS A 186 0.00 6.42 -11.82
CA HIS A 186 1.19 5.86 -12.45
C HIS A 186 1.37 6.34 -13.90
N CYS A 187 0.31 6.33 -14.72
CA CYS A 187 0.39 6.85 -16.09
C CYS A 187 0.77 8.34 -16.14
N GLU A 188 0.18 9.16 -15.26
CA GLU A 188 0.53 10.59 -15.14
C GLU A 188 1.99 10.79 -14.73
N GLY A 189 2.45 10.01 -13.76
CA GLY A 189 3.84 10.06 -13.30
C GLY A 189 4.83 9.64 -14.38
N LEU A 190 4.58 8.53 -15.08
CA LEU A 190 5.41 8.04 -16.19
C LEU A 190 5.44 9.05 -17.34
N TYR A 191 4.29 9.63 -17.70
CA TYR A 191 4.22 10.65 -18.73
C TYR A 191 5.10 11.86 -18.39
N ARG A 192 4.96 12.40 -17.16
CA ARG A 192 5.77 13.54 -16.68
C ARG A 192 7.25 13.19 -16.58
N PHE A 193 7.58 11.96 -16.14
CA PHE A 193 8.96 11.48 -16.09
C PHE A 193 9.61 11.49 -17.48
N ILE A 194 8.92 10.94 -18.49
CA ILE A 194 9.42 10.93 -19.88
C ILE A 194 9.53 12.37 -20.41
N GLN A 195 8.50 13.19 -20.22
CA GLN A 195 8.45 14.58 -20.68
C GLN A 195 9.60 15.41 -20.10
N ARG A 196 9.96 15.19 -18.84
CA ARG A 196 11.02 15.91 -18.15
C ARG A 196 12.42 15.43 -18.53
N ASN A 197 12.63 14.12 -18.63
CA ASN A 197 13.96 13.55 -18.77
C ASN A 197 14.33 13.22 -20.24
N TYR A 198 13.32 13.06 -21.12
CA TYR A 198 13.51 12.63 -22.51
C TYR A 198 12.65 13.45 -23.50
N PRO A 199 12.64 14.79 -23.42
CA PRO A 199 11.68 15.65 -24.14
C PRO A 199 11.79 15.58 -25.67
N THR A 200 12.96 15.20 -26.19
CA THR A 200 13.24 15.17 -27.64
C THR A 200 13.32 13.77 -28.23
N LYS A 201 13.18 12.74 -27.39
CA LYS A 201 13.30 11.35 -27.83
C LYS A 201 12.00 10.84 -28.44
N PRO A 202 12.06 9.97 -29.47
CA PRO A 202 10.88 9.28 -29.98
C PRO A 202 10.28 8.40 -28.88
N VAL A 203 8.93 8.42 -28.77
CA VAL A 203 8.20 7.67 -27.76
C VAL A 203 7.23 6.72 -28.48
N VAL A 204 7.36 5.43 -28.18
CA VAL A 204 6.49 4.39 -28.72
C VAL A 204 5.82 3.66 -27.56
N LEU A 205 4.50 3.51 -27.59
CA LEU A 205 3.75 2.70 -26.66
C LEU A 205 3.34 1.41 -27.36
N PHE A 206 3.98 0.31 -26.96
CA PHE A 206 3.63 -1.04 -27.40
C PHE A 206 2.55 -1.61 -26.50
N ARG A 207 1.47 -2.13 -27.08
CA ARG A 207 0.34 -2.70 -26.36
C ARG A 207 -0.19 -3.95 -27.06
N LYS A 208 -0.89 -4.80 -26.33
CA LYS A 208 -1.75 -5.82 -26.92
C LYS A 208 -3.19 -5.33 -27.06
N LYS A 209 -4.07 -6.12 -27.65
CA LYS A 209 -5.51 -5.89 -27.68
C LYS A 209 -6.09 -6.24 -26.31
N GLY A 210 -7.01 -5.43 -25.79
CA GLY A 210 -7.69 -5.70 -24.52
C GLY A 210 -8.30 -4.44 -23.90
N THR A 211 -9.33 -4.62 -23.07
CA THR A 211 -10.04 -3.53 -22.40
C THR A 211 -9.14 -2.79 -21.42
N GLN A 212 -8.21 -3.49 -20.77
CA GLN A 212 -7.22 -2.91 -19.86
C GLN A 212 -6.22 -2.02 -20.60
N GLU A 213 -5.74 -2.49 -21.74
CA GLU A 213 -4.82 -1.78 -22.61
C GLU A 213 -5.49 -0.58 -23.28
N ASP A 214 -6.78 -0.67 -23.61
CA ASP A 214 -7.59 0.45 -24.09
C ASP A 214 -7.74 1.53 -22.99
N ARG A 215 -7.94 1.12 -21.76
CA ARG A 215 -7.99 2.03 -20.60
C ARG A 215 -6.64 2.72 -20.36
N LEU A 216 -5.52 1.97 -20.45
CA LEU A 216 -4.17 2.56 -20.37
C LEU A 216 -3.96 3.61 -21.46
N LYS A 217 -4.28 3.27 -22.72
CA LYS A 217 -4.21 4.20 -23.84
C LYS A 217 -5.05 5.45 -23.57
N ALA A 218 -6.28 5.29 -23.09
CA ALA A 218 -7.17 6.41 -22.78
C ALA A 218 -6.57 7.35 -21.70
N TYR A 219 -5.88 6.81 -20.70
CA TYR A 219 -5.18 7.64 -19.71
C TYR A 219 -4.07 8.49 -20.35
N PHE A 220 -3.20 7.89 -21.18
CA PHE A 220 -2.15 8.65 -21.88
C PHE A 220 -2.72 9.69 -22.85
N ASP A 221 -3.80 9.36 -23.56
CA ASP A 221 -4.49 10.31 -24.45
C ASP A 221 -5.08 11.49 -23.68
N ASP A 222 -5.71 11.25 -22.53
CA ASP A 222 -6.28 12.29 -21.66
C ASP A 222 -5.19 13.19 -21.08
N ILE A 223 -4.10 12.61 -20.59
CA ILE A 223 -2.94 13.36 -20.08
C ILE A 223 -2.33 14.24 -21.18
N THR A 224 -2.21 13.69 -22.39
CA THR A 224 -1.69 14.43 -23.56
C THR A 224 -2.55 15.66 -23.88
N LYS A 225 -3.88 15.55 -23.73
CA LYS A 225 -4.82 16.65 -23.98
C LYS A 225 -4.86 17.69 -22.86
N THR A 226 -4.58 17.26 -21.62
CA THR A 226 -4.75 18.11 -20.43
C THR A 226 -3.44 18.67 -19.87
N THR A 227 -2.29 18.26 -20.42
CA THR A 227 -0.98 18.75 -19.97
C THR A 227 -0.79 20.23 -20.32
N ASN A 228 -0.26 21.00 -19.37
CA ASN A 228 0.09 22.42 -19.58
C ASN A 228 1.49 22.60 -20.21
N SER A 229 2.24 21.52 -20.39
CA SER A 229 3.57 21.51 -21.01
C SER A 229 3.49 21.01 -22.45
N VAL A 230 4.61 21.01 -23.19
CA VAL A 230 4.66 20.45 -24.56
C VAL A 230 4.27 18.98 -24.51
N PRO A 231 3.19 18.56 -25.20
CA PRO A 231 2.73 17.18 -25.17
C PRO A 231 3.75 16.21 -25.77
N LEU A 232 3.84 14.99 -25.22
CA LEU A 232 4.58 13.91 -25.84
C LEU A 232 3.88 13.45 -27.12
N LYS A 233 4.68 13.22 -28.18
CA LYS A 233 4.21 12.58 -29.41
C LYS A 233 4.36 11.07 -29.29
N ILE A 234 3.32 10.39 -28.79
CA ILE A 234 3.34 8.95 -28.56
C ILE A 234 2.84 8.22 -29.81
N LYS A 235 3.70 7.36 -30.38
CA LYS A 235 3.30 6.41 -31.42
C LYS A 235 2.73 5.16 -30.75
N TYR A 236 1.48 4.82 -31.03
CA TYR A 236 0.85 3.62 -30.50
C TYR A 236 1.02 2.46 -31.47
N VAL A 237 1.52 1.32 -30.97
CA VAL A 237 1.70 0.10 -31.76
C VAL A 237 0.98 -1.05 -31.03
N THR A 238 0.01 -1.65 -31.71
CA THR A 238 -0.69 -2.83 -31.19
C THR A 238 -0.01 -4.07 -31.73
N LEU A 239 0.46 -4.92 -30.81
CA LEU A 239 1.11 -6.19 -31.09
C LEU A 239 0.09 -7.33 -30.95
N ASP A 240 0.34 -8.44 -31.64
CA ASP A 240 -0.38 -9.69 -31.44
C ASP A 240 0.08 -10.35 -30.12
N ASP A 241 -0.64 -11.39 -29.67
CA ASP A 241 -0.30 -12.09 -28.42
C ASP A 241 1.07 -12.77 -28.44
N ALA A 242 1.53 -13.17 -29.62
CA ALA A 242 2.89 -13.64 -29.88
C ALA A 242 3.56 -12.69 -30.87
N PHE A 243 4.66 -12.10 -30.50
CA PHE A 243 5.47 -11.19 -31.32
C PHE A 243 6.96 -11.45 -31.08
N ASP A 244 7.78 -11.03 -32.02
CA ASP A 244 9.24 -11.02 -31.91
C ASP A 244 9.81 -9.63 -32.18
N ALA A 245 11.14 -9.52 -32.23
CA ALA A 245 11.82 -8.26 -32.47
C ALA A 245 11.45 -7.62 -33.81
N THR A 246 11.10 -8.39 -34.86
CA THR A 246 10.78 -7.84 -36.20
C THR A 246 9.52 -6.98 -36.15
N ALA A 247 8.55 -7.33 -35.31
CA ALA A 247 7.34 -6.53 -35.09
C ALA A 247 7.63 -5.16 -34.46
N LEU A 248 8.77 -5.01 -33.77
CA LEU A 248 9.14 -3.79 -33.03
C LEU A 248 10.02 -2.84 -33.87
N THR A 249 10.95 -3.40 -34.66
CA THR A 249 12.01 -2.64 -35.33
C THR A 249 11.51 -1.55 -36.26
N SER A 250 10.36 -1.73 -36.93
CA SER A 250 9.73 -0.69 -37.77
C SER A 250 9.29 0.56 -37.01
N SER A 251 9.33 0.51 -35.69
CA SER A 251 8.95 1.62 -34.81
C SER A 251 10.11 2.15 -33.96
N LEU A 252 11.29 1.56 -34.11
CA LEU A 252 12.52 2.00 -33.43
C LEU A 252 13.37 2.88 -34.35
N ASP A 253 14.18 3.73 -33.74
CA ASP A 253 15.13 4.61 -34.42
C ASP A 253 16.56 4.13 -34.10
N SER A 254 17.33 3.78 -35.14
CA SER A 254 18.73 3.35 -34.98
C SER A 254 19.71 4.50 -34.72
N SER A 255 19.30 5.74 -34.97
CA SER A 255 20.14 6.94 -34.81
C SER A 255 20.05 7.57 -33.42
N THR A 256 19.01 7.27 -32.68
CA THR A 256 18.78 7.82 -31.33
C THR A 256 18.03 6.84 -30.42
N GLN A 257 18.18 7.03 -29.11
CA GLN A 257 17.44 6.22 -28.14
C GLN A 257 15.93 6.39 -28.27
N THR A 258 15.18 5.28 -28.39
CA THR A 258 13.73 5.25 -28.39
C THR A 258 13.18 4.92 -27.02
N ILE A 259 12.20 5.68 -26.52
CA ILE A 259 11.50 5.40 -25.27
C ILE A 259 10.34 4.46 -25.57
N CYS A 260 10.41 3.23 -25.05
CA CYS A 260 9.46 2.16 -25.30
C CYS A 260 8.56 1.94 -24.07
N ILE A 261 7.32 2.43 -24.11
CA ILE A 261 6.35 2.24 -23.01
C ILE A 261 5.66 0.88 -23.21
N ALA A 262 5.65 0.06 -22.16
CA ALA A 262 4.87 -1.17 -22.12
C ALA A 262 3.42 -0.86 -21.74
N GLY A 263 2.53 -0.79 -22.71
CA GLY A 263 1.12 -0.43 -22.54
C GLY A 263 0.24 -1.61 -22.09
N SER A 264 0.71 -2.44 -21.16
CA SER A 264 -0.03 -3.56 -20.57
C SER A 264 0.43 -3.83 -19.15
N LEU A 265 -0.46 -4.30 -18.27
CA LEU A 265 -0.15 -4.79 -16.93
C LEU A 265 0.24 -6.28 -16.92
N ASP A 266 0.11 -6.96 -18.05
CA ASP A 266 0.44 -8.37 -18.19
C ASP A 266 1.96 -8.57 -18.11
N GLU A 267 2.42 -9.33 -17.11
CA GLU A 267 3.85 -9.62 -16.92
C GLU A 267 4.44 -10.46 -18.06
N ASN A 268 3.67 -11.33 -18.72
CA ASN A 268 4.16 -12.11 -19.85
C ASN A 268 4.41 -11.21 -21.06
N PHE A 269 3.48 -10.29 -21.34
CA PHE A 269 3.69 -9.24 -22.35
C PHE A 269 4.93 -8.41 -22.04
N ALA A 270 5.10 -8.01 -20.78
CA ALA A 270 6.27 -7.26 -20.33
C ALA A 270 7.59 -8.00 -20.59
N ARG A 271 7.65 -9.29 -20.22
CA ARG A 271 8.83 -10.15 -20.45
C ARG A 271 9.16 -10.30 -21.92
N MET A 272 8.15 -10.61 -22.74
CA MET A 272 8.31 -10.74 -24.20
C MET A 272 8.80 -9.45 -24.82
N LEU A 273 8.26 -8.29 -24.42
CA LEU A 273 8.71 -6.99 -24.91
C LEU A 273 10.18 -6.72 -24.57
N CYS A 274 10.56 -6.92 -23.30
CA CYS A 274 11.94 -6.73 -22.86
C CYS A 274 12.91 -7.68 -23.57
N GLN A 275 12.57 -8.97 -23.73
CA GLN A 275 13.41 -9.95 -24.43
C GLN A 275 13.57 -9.60 -25.89
N SER A 276 12.48 -9.20 -26.58
CA SER A 276 12.53 -8.83 -27.99
C SER A 276 13.35 -7.57 -28.23
N LEU A 277 13.26 -6.56 -27.34
CA LEU A 277 14.09 -5.36 -27.41
C LEU A 277 15.56 -5.68 -27.12
N ALA A 278 15.83 -6.51 -26.12
CA ALA A 278 17.20 -6.96 -25.80
C ALA A 278 17.88 -7.71 -26.96
N SER A 279 17.13 -8.46 -27.76
CA SER A 279 17.67 -9.19 -28.91
C SER A 279 18.16 -8.27 -30.04
N VAL A 280 17.75 -7.00 -30.06
CA VAL A 280 18.11 -6.01 -31.09
C VAL A 280 18.89 -4.81 -30.56
N ASN A 281 19.32 -4.83 -29.30
CA ASN A 281 19.95 -3.70 -28.59
C ASN A 281 21.33 -3.29 -29.16
N GLN A 282 21.95 -4.15 -29.97
CA GLN A 282 23.17 -3.81 -30.72
C GLN A 282 22.91 -2.77 -31.82
N THR A 283 21.69 -2.73 -32.34
CA THR A 283 21.28 -1.83 -33.44
C THR A 283 20.41 -0.69 -32.95
N TYR A 284 19.53 -0.96 -31.99
CA TYR A 284 18.54 -0.01 -31.49
C TYR A 284 18.72 0.22 -29.99
N THR A 285 19.13 1.42 -29.62
CA THR A 285 19.18 1.79 -28.20
C THR A 285 17.79 2.13 -27.70
N THR A 286 17.36 1.47 -26.62
CA THR A 286 16.05 1.69 -26.03
C THR A 286 16.12 2.05 -24.55
N LEU A 287 15.07 2.74 -24.05
CA LEU A 287 14.73 2.80 -22.64
C LEU A 287 13.33 2.19 -22.50
N ILE A 288 13.20 1.13 -21.74
CA ILE A 288 11.92 0.45 -21.56
C ILE A 288 11.24 1.01 -20.31
N VAL A 289 10.02 1.51 -20.49
CA VAL A 289 9.21 2.10 -19.42
C VAL A 289 8.06 1.15 -19.09
N GLY A 290 8.14 0.55 -17.92
CA GLY A 290 7.21 -0.46 -17.44
C GLY A 290 6.10 0.08 -16.56
N MET A 291 5.09 -0.76 -16.34
CA MET A 291 3.95 -0.51 -15.45
C MET A 291 4.27 -0.92 -14.00
N PRO A 292 3.47 -0.51 -13.00
CA PRO A 292 3.75 -0.81 -11.59
C PRO A 292 3.85 -2.30 -11.24
N THR A 293 3.27 -3.19 -12.03
CA THR A 293 3.41 -4.66 -11.85
C THR A 293 4.84 -5.18 -12.07
N TRP A 294 5.73 -4.36 -12.65
CA TRP A 294 7.09 -4.76 -13.00
C TRP A 294 8.03 -4.94 -11.81
N ASP A 295 7.63 -4.47 -10.64
CA ASP A 295 8.36 -4.73 -9.40
C ASP A 295 8.53 -6.22 -9.08
N ASN A 296 7.60 -7.05 -9.59
CA ASN A 296 7.62 -8.51 -9.45
C ASN A 296 8.51 -9.23 -10.49
N ILE A 297 9.05 -8.51 -11.49
CA ILE A 297 9.85 -9.13 -12.55
C ILE A 297 11.32 -9.18 -12.13
N ASP A 298 11.89 -10.38 -12.23
CA ASP A 298 13.32 -10.61 -12.02
C ASP A 298 14.13 -10.20 -13.27
N PHE A 299 14.62 -8.96 -13.28
CA PHE A 299 15.45 -8.41 -14.34
C PHE A 299 16.93 -8.81 -14.25
N THR A 300 17.32 -9.71 -13.34
CA THR A 300 18.70 -10.23 -13.29
C THR A 300 18.96 -11.31 -14.33
N ARG A 301 17.92 -11.79 -15.00
CA ARG A 301 17.98 -12.87 -15.98
C ARG A 301 18.75 -12.44 -17.23
N PRO A 302 19.57 -13.35 -17.83
CA PRO A 302 20.39 -13.06 -19.00
C PRO A 302 19.63 -12.53 -20.22
N GLU A 303 18.36 -12.89 -20.35
CA GLU A 303 17.46 -12.49 -21.44
C GLU A 303 17.15 -10.99 -21.50
N PHE A 304 17.42 -10.25 -20.40
CA PHE A 304 17.24 -8.80 -20.31
C PHE A 304 18.55 -8.01 -20.35
N LYS A 305 19.64 -8.69 -20.66
CA LYS A 305 20.98 -8.09 -20.58
C LYS A 305 21.13 -6.88 -21.52
N GLY A 306 21.65 -5.81 -20.95
CA GLY A 306 21.94 -4.56 -21.66
C GLY A 306 20.74 -3.64 -21.83
N GLU A 307 19.55 -3.99 -21.32
CA GLU A 307 18.38 -3.14 -21.39
C GLU A 307 18.27 -2.22 -20.17
N GLU A 308 18.11 -0.92 -20.45
CA GLU A 308 17.68 0.05 -19.43
C GLU A 308 16.18 -0.04 -19.21
N ILE A 309 15.78 -0.31 -17.98
CA ILE A 309 14.38 -0.50 -17.60
C ILE A 309 14.02 0.48 -16.51
N VAL A 310 12.91 1.19 -16.67
CA VAL A 310 12.33 2.10 -15.67
C VAL A 310 10.90 1.71 -15.39
N TYR A 311 10.53 1.64 -14.13
CA TYR A 311 9.12 1.51 -13.71
C TYR A 311 8.85 2.37 -12.49
N SER A 312 7.58 2.63 -12.21
CA SER A 312 7.17 3.45 -11.06
C SER A 312 6.59 2.61 -9.95
N THR A 313 6.90 3.01 -8.70
CA THR A 313 6.33 2.42 -7.48
C THR A 313 5.96 3.53 -6.49
N PRO A 314 4.86 3.40 -5.73
CA PRO A 314 4.50 4.38 -4.70
C PRO A 314 5.26 4.19 -3.40
N PHE A 315 6.06 3.11 -3.29
CA PHE A 315 6.82 2.77 -2.09
C PHE A 315 8.29 2.60 -2.45
N TYR A 316 9.15 3.20 -1.63
CA TYR A 316 10.59 3.01 -1.77
C TYR A 316 11.25 2.91 -0.39
N ILE A 317 11.96 1.82 -0.18
CA ILE A 317 12.73 1.56 1.03
C ILE A 317 14.20 1.81 0.74
N ASN A 318 14.75 2.90 1.31
CA ASN A 318 16.16 3.20 1.16
C ASN A 318 17.01 2.26 2.03
N PRO A 319 17.83 1.37 1.45
CA PRO A 319 18.64 0.43 2.21
C PRO A 319 19.74 1.10 3.07
N ALA A 320 20.04 2.38 2.82
CA ALA A 320 20.98 3.15 3.63
C ALA A 320 20.37 3.71 4.91
N ASP A 321 19.04 3.73 5.03
CA ASP A 321 18.32 4.24 6.21
C ASP A 321 18.64 3.42 7.47
N ASN A 322 18.83 4.11 8.61
CA ASN A 322 19.22 3.47 9.86
C ASN A 322 18.10 2.59 10.46
N LEU A 323 16.85 3.02 10.33
CA LEU A 323 15.71 2.23 10.80
C LEU A 323 15.53 0.97 9.94
N VAL A 324 15.71 1.10 8.61
CA VAL A 324 15.73 -0.05 7.69
C VAL A 324 16.79 -1.06 8.10
N LYS A 325 18.03 -0.60 8.35
CA LYS A 325 19.12 -1.48 8.83
C LYS A 325 18.80 -2.15 10.16
N SER A 326 18.17 -1.42 11.09
CA SER A 326 17.77 -1.95 12.39
C SER A 326 16.73 -3.06 12.26
N ILE A 327 15.71 -2.86 11.41
CA ILE A 327 14.69 -3.88 11.12
C ILE A 327 15.32 -5.09 10.43
N GLN A 328 16.22 -4.89 9.46
CA GLN A 328 16.95 -5.98 8.80
C GLN A 328 17.78 -6.79 9.79
N GLN A 329 18.47 -6.12 10.71
CA GLN A 329 19.28 -6.79 11.74
C GLN A 329 18.38 -7.56 12.72
N TYR A 330 17.23 -7.01 13.11
CA TYR A 330 16.25 -7.69 13.95
C TYR A 330 15.75 -8.98 13.28
N PHE A 331 15.33 -8.90 12.01
CA PHE A 331 14.88 -10.07 11.24
C PHE A 331 15.99 -11.12 11.07
N LYS A 332 17.21 -10.69 10.79
CA LYS A 332 18.36 -11.59 10.68
C LYS A 332 18.63 -12.36 11.97
N THR A 333 18.52 -11.70 13.12
CA THR A 333 18.86 -12.31 14.43
C THR A 333 17.70 -13.13 15.00
N LYS A 334 16.45 -12.70 14.81
CA LYS A 334 15.27 -13.35 15.40
C LYS A 334 14.67 -14.41 14.49
N PHE A 335 14.59 -14.15 13.20
CA PHE A 335 13.91 -15.01 12.23
C PHE A 335 14.85 -15.70 11.23
N TYR A 336 16.14 -15.38 11.25
CA TYR A 336 17.12 -15.87 10.28
C TYR A 336 16.68 -15.62 8.83
N SER A 337 16.01 -14.50 8.60
CA SER A 337 15.41 -14.13 7.32
C SER A 337 15.64 -12.64 7.02
N ARG A 338 15.17 -12.20 5.85
CA ARG A 338 15.09 -10.77 5.50
C ARG A 338 13.63 -10.33 5.61
N PRO A 339 13.35 -9.12 6.11
CA PRO A 339 12.02 -8.54 6.05
C PRO A 339 11.61 -8.32 4.59
N SER A 340 10.33 -8.56 4.29
CA SER A 340 9.75 -8.20 2.99
C SER A 340 9.29 -6.74 2.98
N ASP A 341 8.90 -6.24 1.82
CA ASP A 341 8.31 -4.90 1.68
C ASP A 341 7.04 -4.75 2.51
N MET A 342 6.28 -5.84 2.72
CA MET A 342 5.08 -5.81 3.56
C MET A 342 5.38 -5.49 5.01
N VAL A 343 6.51 -5.94 5.55
CA VAL A 343 6.95 -5.58 6.91
C VAL A 343 7.16 -4.07 7.04
N TYR A 344 7.86 -3.47 6.07
CA TYR A 344 8.09 -2.03 6.07
C TYR A 344 6.80 -1.24 5.90
N ARG A 345 5.90 -1.70 5.02
CA ARG A 345 4.57 -1.08 4.83
C ARG A 345 3.72 -1.14 6.09
N GLY A 346 3.72 -2.29 6.78
CA GLY A 346 3.02 -2.44 8.06
C GLY A 346 3.55 -1.48 9.12
N TYR A 347 4.87 -1.44 9.28
CA TYR A 347 5.53 -0.52 10.19
C TYR A 347 5.19 0.95 9.87
N GLU A 348 5.46 1.37 8.63
CA GLU A 348 5.31 2.75 8.20
C GLU A 348 3.88 3.26 8.34
N THR A 349 2.91 2.45 7.88
CA THR A 349 1.51 2.86 7.90
C THR A 349 1.00 3.03 9.32
N VAL A 350 1.21 2.03 10.18
CA VAL A 350 0.71 2.08 11.56
C VAL A 350 1.42 3.18 12.35
N TYR A 351 2.74 3.27 12.26
CA TYR A 351 3.50 4.29 12.99
C TYR A 351 3.09 5.70 12.55
N ARG A 352 3.09 5.99 11.25
CA ARG A 352 2.76 7.30 10.68
C ARG A 352 1.37 7.76 11.08
N PHE A 353 0.34 6.97 10.77
CA PHE A 353 -1.04 7.40 10.98
C PHE A 353 -1.44 7.43 12.45
N SER A 354 -0.88 6.56 13.28
CA SER A 354 -1.02 6.66 14.73
C SER A 354 -0.39 7.93 15.30
N LYS A 355 0.80 8.32 14.83
CA LYS A 355 1.44 9.59 15.23
C LYS A 355 0.64 10.81 14.78
N GLN A 356 0.05 10.76 13.59
CA GLN A 356 -0.84 11.83 13.11
C GLN A 356 -2.09 11.92 13.98
N LEU A 357 -2.73 10.79 14.30
CA LEU A 357 -3.91 10.74 15.16
C LEU A 357 -3.61 11.33 16.56
N LEU A 358 -2.52 10.91 17.18
CA LEU A 358 -2.07 11.45 18.48
C LEU A 358 -1.78 12.95 18.43
N HIS A 359 -1.29 13.46 17.30
CA HIS A 359 -0.95 14.87 17.15
C HIS A 359 -2.18 15.80 17.07
N ILE A 360 -3.21 15.37 16.35
CA ILE A 360 -4.44 16.18 16.19
C ILE A 360 -5.35 16.14 17.43
N GLY A 361 -5.23 15.10 18.27
CA GLY A 361 -6.04 14.95 19.50
C GLY A 361 -7.50 14.69 19.23
N GLY A 362 -8.01 13.57 19.68
CA GLY A 362 -9.43 13.19 19.82
C GLY A 362 -10.32 13.16 18.58
N GLY A 363 -10.96 12.00 18.40
CA GLY A 363 -12.09 11.81 17.50
C GLY A 363 -11.76 11.52 16.03
N GLY A 364 -10.47 11.40 15.64
CA GLY A 364 -10.07 11.16 14.22
C GLY A 364 -10.48 12.28 13.26
N LYS A 365 -11.37 13.16 13.68
CA LYS A 365 -11.85 14.31 12.91
C LYS A 365 -10.72 15.30 12.68
N GLY A 366 -10.44 15.57 11.40
CA GLY A 366 -9.36 16.47 11.01
C GLY A 366 -8.06 15.75 10.62
N LEU A 367 -7.96 14.41 10.71
CA LEU A 367 -6.82 13.67 10.17
C LEU A 367 -6.62 13.99 8.68
N ASN A 368 -7.72 14.13 7.95
CA ASN A 368 -7.71 14.47 6.52
C ASN A 368 -6.98 15.80 6.23
N GLY A 369 -7.02 16.77 7.13
CA GLY A 369 -6.27 18.02 7.01
C GLY A 369 -4.75 17.86 7.21
N SER A 370 -4.29 16.76 7.82
CA SER A 370 -2.88 16.51 8.12
C SER A 370 -2.23 15.40 7.29
N LEU A 371 -2.99 14.74 6.41
CA LEU A 371 -2.52 13.58 5.64
C LEU A 371 -1.24 13.85 4.85
N GLY A 372 -1.10 15.04 4.26
CA GLY A 372 0.08 15.47 3.50
C GLY A 372 1.27 15.93 4.35
N GLU A 373 1.18 15.96 5.68
CA GLU A 373 2.26 16.48 6.52
C GLU A 373 3.51 15.59 6.50
N LYS A 374 4.63 16.16 6.05
CA LYS A 374 5.91 15.46 5.88
C LYS A 374 6.62 15.14 7.19
N LYS A 375 6.28 15.80 8.29
CA LYS A 375 6.90 15.56 9.61
C LYS A 375 6.69 14.13 10.15
N PHE A 376 5.68 13.42 9.63
CA PHE A 376 5.40 12.04 10.01
C PHE A 376 5.98 11.00 9.02
N LYS A 377 6.86 11.43 8.11
CA LYS A 377 7.56 10.53 7.20
C LYS A 377 8.34 9.47 8.00
N VAL A 378 8.23 8.22 7.53
CA VAL A 378 9.04 7.08 8.02
C VAL A 378 10.02 6.68 6.93
N PHE A 379 9.60 5.85 5.98
CA PHE A 379 10.41 5.45 4.83
C PHE A 379 10.00 6.21 3.57
N THR A 380 8.71 6.13 3.24
CA THR A 380 8.11 6.74 2.06
C THR A 380 7.73 8.19 2.32
N ASP A 381 8.05 9.07 1.40
CA ASP A 381 7.60 10.47 1.43
C ASP A 381 6.22 10.55 0.76
N PHE A 382 5.18 10.06 1.45
CA PHE A 382 3.83 10.10 0.91
C PHE A 382 3.40 11.53 0.61
N ASP A 383 2.83 11.73 -0.57
CA ASP A 383 2.20 12.95 -1.05
C ASP A 383 0.70 12.70 -1.22
N ILE A 384 -0.02 12.74 -0.09
CA ILE A 384 -1.44 12.40 -0.06
C ILE A 384 -2.24 13.65 -0.41
N GLU A 385 -2.85 13.63 -1.60
CA GLU A 385 -3.60 14.74 -2.15
C GLU A 385 -5.09 14.40 -2.32
N PRO A 386 -5.99 15.41 -2.29
CA PRO A 386 -7.38 15.23 -2.60
C PRO A 386 -7.60 14.91 -4.08
N VAL A 387 -8.45 13.95 -4.37
CA VAL A 387 -8.98 13.64 -5.69
C VAL A 387 -10.40 14.22 -5.76
N PHE A 388 -10.73 14.90 -6.86
CA PHE A 388 -12.01 15.56 -7.03
C PHE A 388 -12.86 14.88 -8.10
N LEU A 389 -14.11 14.57 -7.77
CA LEU A 389 -15.15 14.17 -8.75
C LEU A 389 -15.40 15.26 -9.78
N ASN A 390 -15.46 16.49 -9.30
CA ASN A 390 -15.65 17.67 -10.12
C ASN A 390 -14.72 18.79 -9.64
N ARG A 391 -13.77 19.16 -10.50
CA ARG A 391 -12.80 20.23 -10.21
C ARG A 391 -13.43 21.63 -10.24
N GLN A 392 -14.56 21.82 -10.91
CA GLN A 392 -15.18 23.15 -11.01
C GLN A 392 -15.82 23.56 -9.68
N ASN A 393 -16.50 22.63 -9.01
CA ASN A 393 -17.13 22.87 -7.71
C ASN A 393 -16.34 22.30 -6.53
N MET A 394 -15.13 21.77 -6.77
CA MET A 394 -14.24 21.19 -5.75
C MET A 394 -14.89 20.08 -4.92
N THR A 395 -15.79 19.28 -5.53
CA THR A 395 -16.39 18.12 -4.86
C THR A 395 -15.33 17.07 -4.64
N LEU A 396 -14.94 16.89 -3.38
CA LEU A 396 -13.94 15.92 -2.96
C LEU A 396 -14.47 14.49 -3.14
N ASP A 397 -13.66 13.65 -3.76
CA ASP A 397 -13.97 12.24 -3.99
C ASP A 397 -13.33 11.37 -2.89
N TYR A 398 -12.03 11.35 -2.84
CA TYR A 398 -11.21 10.63 -1.86
C TYR A 398 -9.81 11.25 -1.79
N PHE A 399 -8.93 10.69 -0.96
CA PHE A 399 -7.51 11.05 -0.93
C PHE A 399 -6.64 9.95 -1.53
N GLU A 400 -5.58 10.34 -2.23
CA GLU A 400 -4.66 9.40 -2.86
C GLU A 400 -3.20 9.84 -2.70
N ASN A 401 -2.32 8.89 -2.44
CA ASN A 401 -0.88 9.12 -2.53
C ASN A 401 -0.47 9.37 -3.99
N LYS A 402 0.01 10.56 -4.29
CA LYS A 402 0.49 10.97 -5.62
C LYS A 402 2.01 10.81 -5.77
N LYS A 403 2.73 10.51 -4.69
CA LYS A 403 4.16 10.27 -4.74
C LYS A 403 4.47 8.96 -5.46
N LEU A 404 5.34 9.07 -6.46
CA LEU A 404 5.91 7.93 -7.16
C LEU A 404 7.44 8.04 -7.14
N TYR A 405 8.07 6.89 -7.01
CA TYR A 405 9.50 6.68 -7.24
C TYR A 405 9.68 5.96 -8.57
N PHE A 406 10.67 6.38 -9.34
CA PHE A 406 11.03 5.74 -10.60
C PHE A 406 12.30 4.96 -10.39
N ILE A 407 12.19 3.64 -10.48
CA ILE A 407 13.31 2.73 -10.30
C ILE A 407 13.92 2.43 -11.66
N LYS A 408 15.17 2.85 -11.85
CA LYS A 408 15.92 2.57 -13.07
C LYS A 408 16.85 1.39 -12.82
N LYS A 409 16.77 0.38 -13.68
CA LYS A 409 17.58 -0.83 -13.62
C LYS A 409 18.36 -1.03 -14.91
N LEU A 410 19.56 -1.60 -14.77
CA LEU A 410 20.38 -2.12 -15.86
C LEU A 410 21.03 -3.42 -15.37
N ASP A 411 20.93 -4.50 -16.14
CA ASP A 411 21.43 -5.83 -15.78
C ASP A 411 21.02 -6.28 -14.36
N GLY A 412 19.77 -5.96 -13.97
CA GLY A 412 19.22 -6.27 -12.66
C GLY A 412 19.67 -5.36 -11.51
N ASN A 413 20.68 -4.52 -11.71
CA ASN A 413 21.12 -3.58 -10.71
C ASN A 413 20.33 -2.28 -10.74
N VAL A 414 20.04 -1.70 -9.58
CA VAL A 414 19.43 -0.37 -9.50
C VAL A 414 20.49 0.66 -9.91
N THR A 415 20.22 1.41 -10.99
CA THR A 415 21.12 2.45 -11.52
C THR A 415 20.63 3.86 -11.20
N GLY A 416 19.39 4.00 -10.77
CA GLY A 416 18.82 5.28 -10.35
C GLY A 416 17.45 5.12 -9.69
N VAL A 417 17.17 6.06 -8.79
CA VAL A 417 15.85 6.24 -8.17
C VAL A 417 15.53 7.74 -8.25
N TYR A 418 14.36 8.09 -8.78
CA TYR A 418 13.96 9.47 -9.07
C TYR A 418 12.66 9.86 -8.38
#